data_810817565c9aaa2afb45b0268f1583a5
#
_entry.id   810817565c9aaa2afb45b0268f1583a5
#
_cell.length_a   1.000
_cell.length_b   1.000
_cell.length_c   1.000
_cell.angle_alpha   90.00
_cell.angle_beta   90.00
_cell.angle_gamma   90.00
#
_symmetry.space_group_name_H-M   'P 1'
#
loop_
_entity.id
_entity.type
_entity.pdbx_description
1 polymer ?
#
loop_
_entity_poly.entity_id
_entity_poly.type
_entity_poly.pdbx_seq_one_letter_code
_entity_poly.pdbx_strand_id
1 'polypeptide(L)'
;MASFSQYRPRFAGKQALAALATFALVLLGGCHSRDEQAEASTASIAPAARQEVTYFKYPDNPAFDLVYLADKLGYFDATSTRPKYVGKISAPQIIPLVGTGEIDFGTRMVPLVISAIASGADIKVVSAGGETLPDAPHMKYFSRKDSGIRAPKDFEGKTVAFNSFGACAEFVTKKYLSQHGVDVSKVNWLVVPDNQSQQALVTKNVDVAIIHPPFSGAAEADPQLHKLWSDWDEDGGLGGMAPYSVNGAFARAHPQAVKDFVAAIAKAGNWVNAHPDEARKLTAERLGIDVKLVERYAYVKDLVVTEPPIQYYIDILEEAGKIPKGKVTVRDVYTNEYNPFAEKQSQASAKPLSAGQPS
;
A
#
# COMPACT_ATOMS: atom_id res chain seq x y z
N MET A 1 -23.28 -1.55 43.75
CA MET A 1 -23.63 -2.97 44.00
C MET A 1 -24.54 -3.44 42.89
N ALA A 2 -23.99 -4.13 41.88
CA ALA A 2 -24.75 -4.90 40.90
C ALA A 2 -23.85 -6.02 40.40
N SER A 3 -24.34 -7.23 40.53
CA SER A 3 -23.70 -8.54 40.48
C SER A 3 -23.27 -8.95 39.05
N PHE A 4 -22.05 -9.45 38.90
CA PHE A 4 -21.56 -10.14 37.69
C PHE A 4 -22.06 -11.58 37.70
N SER A 5 -22.86 -11.96 36.69
CA SER A 5 -23.25 -13.35 36.41
C SER A 5 -22.23 -13.96 35.45
N GLN A 6 -21.57 -15.03 35.91
CA GLN A 6 -20.63 -15.84 35.12
C GLN A 6 -21.39 -16.83 34.23
N TYR A 7 -21.11 -16.81 32.93
CA TYR A 7 -21.59 -17.81 31.97
C TYR A 7 -20.47 -18.83 31.69
N ARG A 8 -20.69 -20.10 32.08
CA ARG A 8 -19.85 -21.26 31.75
C ARG A 8 -20.52 -22.08 30.65
N PRO A 9 -19.87 -22.45 29.54
CA PRO A 9 -20.40 -23.47 28.65
C PRO A 9 -19.99 -24.89 29.11
N ARG A 10 -20.98 -25.78 29.10
CA ARG A 10 -20.82 -27.22 29.35
C ARG A 10 -20.31 -27.93 28.10
N PHE A 11 -19.21 -28.67 28.25
CA PHE A 11 -18.78 -29.69 27.26
C PHE A 11 -19.56 -30.98 27.53
N ALA A 12 -20.22 -31.51 26.49
CA ALA A 12 -20.78 -32.85 26.44
C ALA A 12 -19.96 -33.68 25.43
N GLY A 13 -19.25 -34.67 25.94
CA GLY A 13 -18.56 -35.66 25.13
C GLY A 13 -19.50 -36.72 24.56
N LYS A 14 -19.18 -37.22 23.37
CA LYS A 14 -19.69 -38.55 22.92
C LYS A 14 -18.54 -39.29 22.25
N GLN A 15 -18.22 -40.45 22.87
CA GLN A 15 -17.38 -41.52 22.34
C GLN A 15 -18.19 -42.35 21.32
N ALA A 16 -17.56 -42.87 20.29
CA ALA A 16 -17.95 -44.08 19.55
C ALA A 16 -16.75 -44.50 18.68
N LEU A 17 -16.20 -45.58 19.03
CA LEU A 17 -16.22 -46.98 18.61
C LEU A 17 -15.44 -47.27 17.29
N ALA A 18 -14.39 -48.05 17.52
CA ALA A 18 -13.57 -48.73 16.52
C ALA A 18 -14.36 -49.92 15.86
N ALA A 19 -14.14 -50.14 14.59
CA ALA A 19 -14.43 -51.43 13.96
C ALA A 19 -13.27 -51.87 13.07
N LEU A 20 -12.58 -52.92 13.52
CA LEU A 20 -11.66 -53.74 12.74
C LEU A 20 -12.48 -54.63 11.79
N ALA A 21 -12.05 -54.76 10.55
CA ALA A 21 -12.43 -55.89 9.69
C ALA A 21 -11.20 -56.40 8.94
N THR A 22 -10.71 -57.54 9.38
CA THR A 22 -9.80 -58.46 8.72
C THR A 22 -10.58 -59.36 7.75
N PHE A 23 -10.07 -59.59 6.53
CA PHE A 23 -10.33 -60.79 5.71
C PHE A 23 -9.29 -60.91 4.62
N ALA A 24 -8.42 -61.83 4.70
CA ALA A 24 -8.32 -63.22 4.29
C ALA A 24 -7.82 -63.40 2.84
N LEU A 25 -6.64 -64.01 2.78
CA LEU A 25 -5.97 -64.57 1.61
C LEU A 25 -6.82 -65.67 0.96
N VAL A 26 -6.84 -65.69 -0.37
CA VAL A 26 -7.03 -66.92 -1.14
C VAL A 26 -5.96 -67.02 -2.23
N LEU A 27 -5.09 -68.00 -2.09
CA LEU A 27 -4.20 -68.49 -3.11
C LEU A 27 -4.93 -69.57 -3.94
N LEU A 28 -4.91 -69.46 -5.25
CA LEU A 28 -5.00 -70.61 -6.12
C LEU A 28 -4.24 -70.33 -7.43
N GLY A 29 -3.32 -71.18 -7.73
CA GLY A 29 -2.47 -71.17 -8.88
C GLY A 29 -3.13 -71.69 -10.15
N GLY A 30 -2.52 -71.41 -11.29
CA GLY A 30 -2.90 -71.94 -12.61
C GLY A 30 -1.87 -71.52 -13.65
N CYS A 31 -1.27 -72.50 -14.27
CA CYS A 31 -0.07 -72.40 -15.15
C CYS A 31 -0.29 -71.76 -16.50
N HIS A 32 0.77 -71.21 -17.03
CA HIS A 32 1.36 -71.29 -18.38
C HIS A 32 0.54 -70.79 -19.58
N SER A 33 0.99 -69.69 -20.15
CA SER A 33 1.45 -69.71 -21.56
C SER A 33 2.26 -68.45 -21.86
N ARG A 34 3.33 -68.65 -22.55
CA ARG A 34 4.34 -67.71 -23.01
C ARG A 34 3.82 -67.10 -24.29
N ASP A 35 3.79 -65.78 -24.38
CA ASP A 35 3.95 -65.06 -25.65
C ASP A 35 4.28 -63.58 -25.40
N GLU A 36 5.33 -63.22 -26.01
CA GLU A 36 5.85 -61.97 -26.56
C GLU A 36 5.62 -60.64 -25.83
N GLN A 37 6.75 -60.05 -25.57
CA GLN A 37 7.03 -58.69 -25.14
C GLN A 37 6.32 -57.61 -25.97
N ALA A 38 5.58 -56.76 -25.25
CA ALA A 38 5.46 -55.35 -25.58
C ALA A 38 5.71 -54.59 -24.32
N GLU A 39 6.93 -54.06 -24.18
CA GLU A 39 7.28 -53.08 -23.12
C GLU A 39 6.44 -51.80 -23.31
N ALA A 40 5.27 -51.75 -22.69
CA ALA A 40 4.58 -50.50 -22.47
C ALA A 40 5.30 -49.78 -21.32
N SER A 41 6.17 -48.86 -21.66
CA SER A 41 6.75 -47.88 -20.74
C SER A 41 5.61 -47.07 -20.11
N THR A 42 5.11 -47.53 -18.97
CA THR A 42 4.25 -46.72 -18.13
C THR A 42 5.14 -45.63 -17.50
N ALA A 43 5.28 -44.52 -18.22
CA ALA A 43 5.77 -43.29 -17.62
C ALA A 43 4.85 -42.96 -16.44
N SER A 44 5.33 -43.27 -15.24
CA SER A 44 4.71 -42.82 -13.99
C SER A 44 4.72 -41.28 -14.02
N ILE A 45 3.58 -40.68 -14.35
CA ILE A 45 3.36 -39.27 -14.14
C ILE A 45 3.36 -39.10 -12.63
N ALA A 46 4.53 -38.73 -12.06
CA ALA A 46 4.60 -38.30 -10.68
C ALA A 46 3.55 -37.18 -10.49
N PRO A 47 2.70 -37.25 -9.47
CA PRO A 47 1.77 -36.17 -9.21
C PRO A 47 2.57 -34.89 -9.05
N ALA A 48 2.26 -33.87 -9.85
CA ALA A 48 2.87 -32.56 -9.72
C ALA A 48 2.77 -32.15 -8.25
N ALA A 49 3.91 -31.95 -7.59
CA ALA A 49 3.96 -31.54 -6.20
C ALA A 49 3.05 -30.33 -6.06
N ARG A 50 2.01 -30.43 -5.23
CA ARG A 50 1.16 -29.29 -4.89
C ARG A 50 2.07 -28.21 -4.36
N GLN A 51 2.22 -27.13 -5.10
CA GLN A 51 3.02 -26.00 -4.69
C GLN A 51 2.38 -25.44 -3.42
N GLU A 52 3.10 -25.46 -2.29
CA GLU A 52 2.59 -24.96 -1.02
C GLU A 52 2.26 -23.48 -1.15
N VAL A 53 1.05 -23.08 -0.73
CA VAL A 53 0.61 -21.70 -0.82
C VAL A 53 1.22 -20.89 0.33
N THR A 54 1.98 -19.87 0.00
CA THR A 54 2.49 -18.89 0.95
C THR A 54 1.47 -17.78 1.17
N TYR A 55 1.05 -17.59 2.41
CA TYR A 55 0.17 -16.50 2.79
C TYR A 55 1.00 -15.36 3.37
N PHE A 56 0.72 -14.12 2.92
CA PHE A 56 1.28 -12.92 3.52
C PHE A 56 0.19 -12.13 4.25
N LYS A 57 0.53 -11.63 5.44
CA LYS A 57 -0.37 -10.83 6.29
C LYS A 57 -0.39 -9.38 5.80
N TYR A 58 -1.57 -8.85 5.54
CA TYR A 58 -1.79 -7.51 5.02
C TYR A 58 -2.98 -6.83 5.71
N PRO A 59 -2.90 -5.52 6.05
CA PRO A 59 -4.02 -4.80 6.67
C PRO A 59 -5.14 -4.55 5.67
N ASP A 60 -6.39 -4.47 6.15
CA ASP A 60 -7.51 -4.00 5.35
C ASP A 60 -7.46 -2.46 5.25
N ASN A 61 -6.92 -1.98 4.12
CA ASN A 61 -6.72 -0.55 3.89
C ASN A 61 -8.00 0.12 3.38
N PRO A 62 -8.52 1.16 4.07
CA PRO A 62 -9.77 1.83 3.70
C PRO A 62 -9.60 2.92 2.60
N ALA A 63 -8.66 2.75 1.68
CA ALA A 63 -8.36 3.68 0.59
C ALA A 63 -8.25 2.93 -0.76
N PHE A 64 -7.69 3.58 -1.79
CA PHE A 64 -7.21 2.87 -2.96
C PHE A 64 -6.16 1.84 -2.55
N ASP A 65 -6.35 0.58 -2.93
CA ASP A 65 -5.54 -0.53 -2.44
C ASP A 65 -5.24 -1.51 -3.57
N LEU A 66 -3.98 -1.50 -4.03
CA LEU A 66 -3.55 -2.37 -5.12
C LEU A 66 -3.56 -3.86 -4.73
N VAL A 67 -3.39 -4.20 -3.45
CA VAL A 67 -3.45 -5.60 -3.00
C VAL A 67 -4.86 -6.13 -3.16
N TYR A 68 -5.86 -5.36 -2.71
CA TYR A 68 -7.26 -5.69 -2.93
C TYR A 68 -7.62 -5.79 -4.41
N LEU A 69 -7.17 -4.84 -5.23
CA LEU A 69 -7.45 -4.86 -6.67
C LEU A 69 -6.76 -6.02 -7.37
N ALA A 70 -5.50 -6.31 -7.03
CA ALA A 70 -4.79 -7.47 -7.57
C ALA A 70 -5.48 -8.79 -7.23
N ASP A 71 -5.98 -8.94 -6.00
CA ASP A 71 -6.74 -10.11 -5.54
C ASP A 71 -8.08 -10.21 -6.28
N LYS A 72 -8.84 -9.11 -6.32
CA LYS A 72 -10.14 -9.03 -7.03
C LYS A 72 -10.03 -9.31 -8.53
N LEU A 73 -8.93 -8.89 -9.17
CA LEU A 73 -8.66 -9.08 -10.59
C LEU A 73 -7.97 -10.42 -10.89
N GLY A 74 -7.74 -11.28 -9.89
CA GLY A 74 -7.15 -12.60 -10.06
C GLY A 74 -5.64 -12.60 -10.37
N TYR A 75 -4.92 -11.51 -10.10
CA TYR A 75 -3.49 -11.42 -10.43
C TYR A 75 -2.60 -12.29 -9.53
N PHE A 76 -3.13 -12.78 -8.42
CA PHE A 76 -2.47 -13.77 -7.59
C PHE A 76 -2.75 -15.22 -8.03
N ASP A 77 -3.80 -15.50 -8.86
CA ASP A 77 -4.28 -16.87 -9.13
C ASP A 77 -3.24 -17.78 -9.78
N ALA A 78 -2.38 -17.23 -10.62
CA ALA A 78 -1.30 -17.96 -11.28
C ALA A 78 -0.04 -18.12 -10.42
N THR A 79 -0.06 -17.66 -9.16
CA THR A 79 1.07 -17.73 -8.23
C THR A 79 0.79 -18.68 -7.07
N SER A 80 1.82 -19.02 -6.28
CA SER A 80 1.65 -19.74 -5.01
C SER A 80 1.51 -18.80 -3.81
N THR A 81 1.18 -17.53 -4.03
CA THR A 81 1.15 -16.49 -3.00
C THR A 81 -0.24 -15.89 -2.88
N ARG A 82 -0.74 -15.71 -1.67
CA ARG A 82 -2.09 -15.17 -1.40
C ARG A 82 -2.09 -14.16 -0.27
N PRO A 83 -2.90 -13.08 -0.35
CA PRO A 83 -3.12 -12.20 0.78
C PRO A 83 -3.91 -12.90 1.89
N LYS A 84 -3.52 -12.64 3.14
CA LYS A 84 -4.28 -12.92 4.34
C LYS A 84 -4.57 -11.60 5.02
N TYR A 85 -5.79 -11.11 4.84
CA TYR A 85 -6.21 -9.85 5.46
C TYR A 85 -6.36 -10.05 6.97
N VAL A 86 -5.71 -9.16 7.74
CA VAL A 86 -5.67 -9.22 9.21
C VAL A 86 -6.61 -8.21 9.87
N GLY A 87 -7.48 -7.58 9.09
CA GLY A 87 -8.45 -6.58 9.55
C GLY A 87 -7.91 -5.16 9.45
N LYS A 88 -8.72 -4.22 9.97
CA LYS A 88 -8.41 -2.78 9.93
C LYS A 88 -7.31 -2.44 10.93
N ILE A 89 -6.27 -1.78 10.42
CA ILE A 89 -5.17 -1.27 11.23
C ILE A 89 -5.13 0.25 11.04
N SER A 90 -4.95 0.99 12.14
CA SER A 90 -4.84 2.45 12.06
C SER A 90 -3.57 2.85 11.29
N ALA A 91 -3.67 3.90 10.49
CA ALA A 91 -2.60 4.33 9.61
C ALA A 91 -1.22 4.50 10.28
N PRO A 92 -1.10 5.09 11.49
CA PRO A 92 0.19 5.23 12.17
C PRO A 92 0.82 3.90 12.63
N GLN A 93 0.03 2.83 12.75
CA GLN A 93 0.52 1.54 13.24
C GLN A 93 1.07 0.63 12.12
N ILE A 94 0.77 0.90 10.85
CA ILE A 94 1.13 0.01 9.74
C ILE A 94 2.65 -0.21 9.67
N ILE A 95 3.47 0.82 9.61
CA ILE A 95 4.93 0.68 9.49
C ILE A 95 5.57 0.04 10.72
N PRO A 96 5.21 0.42 11.97
CA PRO A 96 5.65 -0.32 13.16
C PRO A 96 5.34 -1.82 13.10
N LEU A 97 4.14 -2.23 12.68
CA LEU A 97 3.75 -3.63 12.60
C LEU A 97 4.47 -4.39 11.46
N VAL A 98 4.82 -3.73 10.35
CA VAL A 98 5.74 -4.30 9.34
C VAL A 98 7.13 -4.50 9.97
N GLY A 99 7.63 -3.51 10.72
CA GLY A 99 8.93 -3.60 11.40
C GLY A 99 9.03 -4.75 12.39
N THR A 100 7.96 -5.04 13.12
CA THR A 100 7.91 -6.16 14.09
C THR A 100 7.57 -7.51 13.45
N GLY A 101 7.11 -7.55 12.19
CA GLY A 101 6.67 -8.77 11.49
C GLY A 101 5.28 -9.25 11.91
N GLU A 102 4.50 -8.43 12.61
CA GLU A 102 3.08 -8.73 12.89
C GLU A 102 2.26 -8.71 11.61
N ILE A 103 2.61 -7.84 10.65
CA ILE A 103 2.19 -7.90 9.26
C ILE A 103 3.41 -8.00 8.34
N ASP A 104 3.26 -8.62 7.19
CA ASP A 104 4.38 -8.90 6.30
C ASP A 104 4.59 -7.77 5.29
N PHE A 105 3.51 -7.16 4.81
CA PHE A 105 3.55 -5.99 3.92
C PHE A 105 2.68 -4.86 4.46
N GLY A 106 3.06 -3.64 4.11
CA GLY A 106 2.27 -2.44 4.38
C GLY A 106 2.56 -1.34 3.36
N THR A 107 1.62 -0.41 3.21
CA THR A 107 1.80 0.78 2.38
C THR A 107 1.59 2.03 3.22
N ARG A 108 2.60 2.87 3.28
CA ARG A 108 2.59 4.21 3.91
C ARG A 108 3.65 5.07 3.26
N MET A 109 3.52 6.37 3.46
CA MET A 109 4.42 7.36 2.88
C MET A 109 5.89 7.14 3.28
N VAL A 110 6.78 7.46 2.36
CA VAL A 110 8.23 7.29 2.45
C VAL A 110 8.84 7.78 3.77
N PRO A 111 8.50 8.97 4.32
CA PRO A 111 9.15 9.45 5.54
C PRO A 111 8.92 8.57 6.76
N LEU A 112 7.76 7.88 6.84
CA LEU A 112 7.51 6.92 7.92
C LEU A 112 8.42 5.70 7.82
N VAL A 113 8.67 5.20 6.59
CA VAL A 113 9.57 4.07 6.35
C VAL A 113 11.02 4.47 6.66
N ILE A 114 11.47 5.64 6.20
CA ILE A 114 12.83 6.15 6.49
C ILE A 114 13.04 6.29 8.00
N SER A 115 12.08 6.87 8.71
CA SER A 115 12.17 7.06 10.17
C SER A 115 12.24 5.71 10.91
N ALA A 116 11.50 4.70 10.45
CA ALA A 116 11.56 3.35 11.01
C ALA A 116 12.93 2.69 10.76
N ILE A 117 13.48 2.78 9.54
CA ILE A 117 14.82 2.28 9.20
C ILE A 117 15.89 2.99 10.04
N ALA A 118 15.81 4.32 10.18
CA ALA A 118 16.73 5.09 11.04
C ALA A 118 16.69 4.62 12.50
N SER A 119 15.54 4.13 12.95
CA SER A 119 15.32 3.57 14.28
C SER A 119 15.72 2.08 14.40
N GLY A 120 16.23 1.46 13.33
CA GLY A 120 16.70 0.08 13.31
C GLY A 120 15.64 -0.97 12.92
N ALA A 121 14.49 -0.57 12.38
CA ALA A 121 13.50 -1.50 11.87
C ALA A 121 14.01 -2.26 10.63
N ASP A 122 13.82 -3.57 10.60
CA ASP A 122 14.18 -4.44 9.48
C ASP A 122 13.04 -4.45 8.44
N ILE A 123 12.95 -3.38 7.69
CA ILE A 123 11.99 -3.19 6.60
C ILE A 123 12.66 -2.66 5.33
N LYS A 124 12.04 -2.95 4.19
CA LYS A 124 12.49 -2.51 2.87
C LYS A 124 11.29 -2.11 2.01
N VAL A 125 11.41 -1.00 1.31
CA VAL A 125 10.51 -0.67 0.20
C VAL A 125 10.86 -1.59 -0.98
N VAL A 126 9.86 -2.31 -1.50
CA VAL A 126 10.04 -3.28 -2.61
C VAL A 126 9.26 -2.90 -3.85
N SER A 127 8.40 -1.91 -3.75
CA SER A 127 7.58 -1.43 -4.86
C SER A 127 7.21 0.03 -4.64
N ALA A 128 7.24 0.84 -5.68
CA ALA A 128 6.55 2.11 -5.68
C ALA A 128 5.03 1.88 -5.53
N GLY A 129 4.27 2.94 -5.43
CA GLY A 129 2.81 2.88 -5.31
C GLY A 129 2.18 4.08 -5.98
N GLY A 130 1.32 4.82 -5.25
CA GLY A 130 0.73 6.05 -5.75
C GLY A 130 1.76 7.09 -6.14
N GLU A 131 1.40 7.94 -7.09
CA GLU A 131 2.14 9.12 -7.48
C GLU A 131 1.21 10.33 -7.57
N THR A 132 1.78 11.52 -7.47
CA THR A 132 1.05 12.76 -7.70
C THR A 132 1.20 13.19 -9.15
N LEU A 133 0.06 13.48 -9.79
CA LEU A 133 -0.02 14.11 -11.12
C LEU A 133 -0.89 15.37 -11.02
N PRO A 134 -0.81 16.31 -12.00
CA PRO A 134 -1.62 17.54 -11.98
C PRO A 134 -3.12 17.28 -11.90
N ASP A 135 -3.58 16.20 -12.56
CA ASP A 135 -4.98 15.78 -12.61
C ASP A 135 -5.34 14.64 -11.63
N ALA A 136 -4.35 14.15 -10.88
CA ALA A 136 -4.50 13.13 -9.86
C ALA A 136 -3.55 13.40 -8.68
N PRO A 137 -3.72 14.51 -7.96
CA PRO A 137 -2.84 14.86 -6.84
C PRO A 137 -3.09 13.92 -5.65
N HIS A 138 -2.02 13.64 -4.90
CA HIS A 138 -2.07 12.77 -3.73
C HIS A 138 -2.77 13.42 -2.54
N MET A 139 -2.71 14.76 -2.41
CA MET A 139 -3.41 15.49 -1.36
C MET A 139 -3.85 16.86 -1.87
N LYS A 140 -4.96 17.35 -1.33
CA LYS A 140 -5.54 18.65 -1.64
C LYS A 140 -5.83 19.44 -0.38
N TYR A 141 -5.73 20.75 -0.49
CA TYR A 141 -5.92 21.70 0.60
C TYR A 141 -7.27 22.41 0.44
N PHE A 142 -8.05 22.42 1.51
CA PHE A 142 -9.38 23.03 1.51
C PHE A 142 -9.54 24.00 2.67
N SER A 143 -10.25 25.08 2.41
CA SER A 143 -10.79 25.98 3.42
C SER A 143 -12.26 26.25 3.14
N ARG A 144 -12.98 26.82 4.11
CA ARG A 144 -14.35 27.31 3.83
C ARG A 144 -14.31 28.59 2.99
N LYS A 145 -15.31 28.76 2.13
CA LYS A 145 -15.43 29.98 1.29
C LYS A 145 -15.58 31.25 2.11
N ASP A 146 -16.18 31.15 3.30
CA ASP A 146 -16.39 32.29 4.24
C ASP A 146 -15.20 32.56 5.16
N SER A 147 -14.13 31.75 5.13
CA SER A 147 -12.99 31.87 6.06
C SER A 147 -12.02 33.01 5.74
N GLY A 148 -12.01 33.51 4.50
CA GLY A 148 -11.02 34.47 4.02
C GLY A 148 -9.63 33.87 3.72
N ILE A 149 -9.40 32.58 3.98
CA ILE A 149 -8.12 31.90 3.73
C ILE A 149 -8.01 31.58 2.24
N ARG A 150 -6.93 32.07 1.58
CA ARG A 150 -6.72 31.92 0.14
C ARG A 150 -5.25 31.59 -0.23
N ALA A 151 -4.31 31.89 0.64
CA ALA A 151 -2.88 31.81 0.35
C ALA A 151 -2.11 31.23 1.55
N PRO A 152 -0.87 30.73 1.35
CA PRO A 152 -0.03 30.20 2.44
C PRO A 152 0.08 31.13 3.66
N LYS A 153 0.20 32.44 3.44
CA LYS A 153 0.34 33.43 4.52
C LYS A 153 -0.86 33.49 5.47
N ASP A 154 -2.03 33.05 5.01
CA ASP A 154 -3.25 33.04 5.82
C ASP A 154 -3.28 31.90 6.86
N PHE A 155 -2.26 31.01 6.88
CA PHE A 155 -2.21 29.85 7.77
C PHE A 155 -1.71 30.19 9.19
N GLU A 156 -1.00 31.32 9.39
CA GLU A 156 -0.55 31.71 10.73
C GLU A 156 -1.74 31.91 11.68
N GLY A 157 -1.66 31.28 12.85
CA GLY A 157 -2.72 31.28 13.86
C GLY A 157 -3.93 30.39 13.52
N LYS A 158 -3.91 29.66 12.39
CA LYS A 158 -5.02 28.78 11.97
C LYS A 158 -4.81 27.36 12.45
N THR A 159 -5.94 26.64 12.57
CA THR A 159 -5.93 25.20 12.85
C THR A 159 -6.00 24.43 11.54
N VAL A 160 -4.96 23.65 11.26
CA VAL A 160 -4.80 22.84 10.05
C VAL A 160 -4.97 21.36 10.39
N ALA A 161 -5.99 20.74 9.81
CA ALA A 161 -6.22 19.30 9.92
C ALA A 161 -5.38 18.53 8.91
N PHE A 162 -4.79 17.41 9.35
CA PHE A 162 -4.06 16.44 8.52
C PHE A 162 -4.13 15.04 9.14
N ASN A 163 -3.84 14.00 8.37
CA ASN A 163 -4.16 12.63 8.79
C ASN A 163 -3.16 12.00 9.77
N SER A 164 -1.90 12.43 9.81
CA SER A 164 -0.91 11.90 10.77
C SER A 164 0.38 12.72 10.82
N PHE A 165 0.98 12.79 12.00
CA PHE A 165 2.37 13.24 12.14
C PHE A 165 3.35 12.25 11.50
N GLY A 166 4.49 12.75 11.04
CA GLY A 166 5.55 11.96 10.42
C GLY A 166 5.29 11.57 8.96
N ALA A 167 4.15 11.97 8.37
CA ALA A 167 3.78 11.67 6.99
C ALA A 167 3.98 12.88 6.04
N CYS A 168 3.64 12.68 4.76
CA CYS A 168 3.78 13.68 3.70
C CYS A 168 3.12 15.01 4.04
N ALA A 169 1.85 14.98 4.45
CA ALA A 169 1.07 16.17 4.76
C ALA A 169 1.75 17.10 5.79
N GLU A 170 2.46 16.54 6.77
CA GLU A 170 3.23 17.35 7.71
C GLU A 170 4.43 18.02 7.04
N PHE A 171 5.29 17.20 6.41
CA PHE A 171 6.60 17.67 5.97
C PHE A 171 6.53 18.54 4.73
N VAL A 172 5.77 18.11 3.72
CA VAL A 172 5.61 18.86 2.46
C VAL A 172 4.94 20.18 2.72
N THR A 173 3.84 20.19 3.50
CA THR A 173 3.13 21.44 3.84
C THR A 173 3.99 22.39 4.65
N LYS A 174 4.69 21.91 5.69
CA LYS A 174 5.58 22.79 6.50
C LYS A 174 6.67 23.40 5.66
N LYS A 175 7.29 22.61 4.76
CA LYS A 175 8.31 23.12 3.83
C LYS A 175 7.73 24.18 2.90
N TYR A 176 6.59 23.90 2.26
CA TYR A 176 5.93 24.84 1.37
C TYR A 176 5.54 26.15 2.06
N LEU A 177 4.92 26.08 3.23
CA LEU A 177 4.57 27.26 4.04
C LEU A 177 5.81 28.08 4.41
N SER A 178 6.88 27.43 4.86
CA SER A 178 8.13 28.11 5.21
C SER A 178 8.76 28.83 4.01
N GLN A 179 8.74 28.21 2.83
CA GLN A 179 9.21 28.81 1.57
C GLN A 179 8.40 30.06 1.18
N HIS A 180 7.13 30.16 1.65
CA HIS A 180 6.25 31.32 1.45
C HIS A 180 6.30 32.32 2.61
N GLY A 181 7.29 32.19 3.52
CA GLY A 181 7.52 33.11 4.62
C GLY A 181 6.52 32.99 5.77
N VAL A 182 5.87 31.82 5.92
CA VAL A 182 4.99 31.50 7.05
C VAL A 182 5.81 30.97 8.21
N ASP A 183 5.59 31.48 9.39
CA ASP A 183 6.11 30.90 10.63
C ASP A 183 5.26 29.68 11.01
N VAL A 184 5.72 28.49 10.63
CA VAL A 184 5.00 27.21 10.84
C VAL A 184 4.80 26.87 12.33
N SER A 185 5.55 27.51 13.24
CA SER A 185 5.35 27.35 14.68
C SER A 185 4.08 28.02 15.18
N LYS A 186 3.54 28.97 14.44
CA LYS A 186 2.26 29.64 14.71
C LYS A 186 1.05 28.89 14.13
N VAL A 187 1.25 27.82 13.39
CA VAL A 187 0.16 27.00 12.83
C VAL A 187 -0.22 25.93 13.85
N ASN A 188 -1.52 25.81 14.15
CA ASN A 188 -2.05 24.78 15.05
C ASN A 188 -2.33 23.49 14.26
N TRP A 189 -1.49 22.49 14.45
CA TRP A 189 -1.62 21.21 13.74
C TRP A 189 -2.53 20.23 14.49
N LEU A 190 -3.59 19.74 13.83
CA LEU A 190 -4.56 18.82 14.42
C LEU A 190 -4.69 17.55 13.57
N VAL A 191 -4.49 16.39 14.21
CA VAL A 191 -4.70 15.10 13.55
C VAL A 191 -6.20 14.82 13.44
N VAL A 192 -6.69 14.73 12.19
CA VAL A 192 -8.07 14.39 11.84
C VAL A 192 -8.03 13.35 10.70
N PRO A 193 -8.70 12.19 10.83
CA PRO A 193 -8.78 11.23 9.73
C PRO A 193 -9.40 11.83 8.46
N ASP A 194 -8.89 11.45 7.29
CA ASP A 194 -9.33 12.02 6.01
C ASP A 194 -10.86 11.97 5.81
N ASN A 195 -11.50 10.87 6.19
CA ASN A 195 -12.95 10.69 6.09
C ASN A 195 -13.78 11.58 7.05
N GLN A 196 -13.13 12.29 8.00
CA GLN A 196 -13.76 13.22 8.94
C GLN A 196 -13.39 14.68 8.64
N SER A 197 -12.35 14.90 7.83
CA SER A 197 -11.75 16.21 7.62
C SER A 197 -12.67 17.21 6.94
N GLN A 198 -13.50 16.78 5.97
CA GLN A 198 -14.53 17.63 5.36
C GLN A 198 -15.53 18.12 6.41
N GLN A 199 -16.04 17.21 7.25
CA GLN A 199 -16.99 17.57 8.30
C GLN A 199 -16.37 18.51 9.33
N ALA A 200 -15.10 18.31 9.70
CA ALA A 200 -14.39 19.20 10.61
C ALA A 200 -14.27 20.64 10.07
N LEU A 201 -14.06 20.80 8.75
CA LEU A 201 -14.10 22.11 8.09
C LEU A 201 -15.49 22.73 8.14
N VAL A 202 -16.53 22.01 7.74
CA VAL A 202 -17.92 22.52 7.64
C VAL A 202 -18.41 22.94 9.03
N THR A 203 -18.09 22.19 10.08
CA THR A 203 -18.47 22.50 11.47
C THR A 203 -17.57 23.52 12.15
N LYS A 204 -16.59 24.10 11.44
CA LYS A 204 -15.65 25.13 11.95
C LYS A 204 -14.73 24.65 13.08
N ASN A 205 -14.54 23.33 13.21
CA ASN A 205 -13.58 22.77 14.18
C ASN A 205 -12.12 22.96 13.71
N VAL A 206 -11.91 23.12 12.41
CA VAL A 206 -10.63 23.46 11.79
C VAL A 206 -10.82 24.55 10.74
N ASP A 207 -9.74 25.25 10.40
CA ASP A 207 -9.75 26.33 9.42
C ASP A 207 -9.34 25.88 8.04
N VAL A 208 -8.40 24.94 7.99
CA VAL A 208 -7.88 24.30 6.78
C VAL A 208 -7.85 22.78 6.99
N ALA A 209 -8.10 22.02 5.94
CA ALA A 209 -7.90 20.57 5.95
C ALA A 209 -7.10 20.11 4.73
N ILE A 210 -6.14 19.22 4.98
CA ILE A 210 -5.37 18.49 3.98
C ILE A 210 -6.03 17.12 3.86
N ILE A 211 -6.62 16.84 2.69
CA ILE A 211 -7.45 15.65 2.49
C ILE A 211 -6.92 14.83 1.31
N HIS A 212 -6.78 13.52 1.51
CA HIS A 212 -6.31 12.60 0.50
C HIS A 212 -7.47 11.90 -0.23
N PRO A 213 -7.28 11.47 -1.49
CA PRO A 213 -8.21 10.56 -2.16
C PRO A 213 -8.42 9.26 -1.35
N PRO A 214 -9.63 8.69 -1.38
CA PRO A 214 -10.79 9.07 -2.16
C PRO A 214 -11.70 10.11 -1.49
N PHE A 215 -11.29 10.68 -0.34
CA PHE A 215 -12.14 11.57 0.46
C PHE A 215 -12.10 13.03 0.03
N SER A 216 -11.03 13.45 -0.66
CA SER A 216 -10.90 14.82 -1.17
C SER A 216 -11.94 15.16 -2.24
N GLY A 217 -12.44 14.18 -3.00
CA GLY A 217 -13.51 14.40 -3.99
C GLY A 217 -14.83 14.89 -3.38
N ALA A 218 -15.19 14.39 -2.19
CA ALA A 218 -16.36 14.87 -1.47
C ALA A 218 -16.19 16.33 -1.02
N ALA A 219 -15.00 16.70 -0.53
CA ALA A 219 -14.68 18.07 -0.13
C ALA A 219 -14.64 19.01 -1.35
N GLU A 220 -14.16 18.55 -2.50
CA GLU A 220 -14.13 19.35 -3.74
C GLU A 220 -15.54 19.61 -4.31
N ALA A 221 -16.45 18.65 -4.12
CA ALA A 221 -17.86 18.78 -4.52
C ALA A 221 -18.71 19.63 -3.56
N ASP A 222 -18.22 19.94 -2.35
CA ASP A 222 -18.95 20.67 -1.34
C ASP A 222 -19.03 22.17 -1.70
N PRO A 223 -20.25 22.73 -1.87
CA PRO A 223 -20.42 24.15 -2.25
C PRO A 223 -19.92 25.13 -1.20
N GLN A 224 -19.73 24.72 0.07
CA GLN A 224 -19.24 25.57 1.15
C GLN A 224 -17.71 25.64 1.18
N LEU A 225 -17.03 24.71 0.53
CA LEU A 225 -15.57 24.59 0.55
C LEU A 225 -14.92 25.22 -0.69
N HIS A 226 -13.67 25.54 -0.54
CA HIS A 226 -12.80 26.09 -1.56
C HIS A 226 -11.48 25.30 -1.56
N LYS A 227 -11.12 24.72 -2.72
CA LYS A 227 -9.78 24.13 -2.91
C LYS A 227 -8.76 25.26 -3.03
N LEU A 228 -7.76 25.25 -2.18
CA LEU A 228 -6.67 26.22 -2.19
C LEU A 228 -5.62 25.86 -3.23
N TRP A 229 -5.03 24.66 -3.10
CA TRP A 229 -4.02 24.09 -4.01
C TRP A 229 -3.93 22.56 -3.77
N SER A 230 -2.96 21.91 -4.38
CA SER A 230 -2.62 20.50 -4.18
C SER A 230 -1.11 20.33 -3.96
N ASP A 231 -0.68 19.14 -3.58
CA ASP A 231 0.74 18.82 -3.45
C ASP A 231 1.52 18.91 -4.76
N TRP A 232 0.84 18.80 -5.92
CA TRP A 232 1.47 19.11 -7.21
C TRP A 232 2.01 20.55 -7.26
N ASP A 233 1.28 21.50 -6.70
CA ASP A 233 1.66 22.91 -6.66
C ASP A 233 2.81 23.20 -5.70
N GLU A 234 3.09 22.27 -4.76
CA GLU A 234 4.12 22.41 -3.72
C GLU A 234 5.51 21.96 -4.18
N ASP A 235 5.60 20.78 -4.82
CA ASP A 235 6.89 20.14 -5.15
C ASP A 235 6.88 19.40 -6.50
N GLY A 236 5.86 19.63 -7.33
CA GLY A 236 5.71 18.93 -8.63
C GLY A 236 5.42 17.43 -8.45
N GLY A 237 4.85 17.05 -7.31
CA GLY A 237 4.46 15.68 -7.00
C GLY A 237 5.57 14.79 -6.45
N LEU A 238 6.75 15.35 -6.18
CA LEU A 238 7.92 14.60 -5.72
C LEU A 238 7.66 13.89 -4.38
N GLY A 239 6.89 14.53 -3.49
CA GLY A 239 6.51 13.98 -2.18
C GLY A 239 5.33 13.02 -2.19
N GLY A 240 4.69 12.78 -3.35
CA GLY A 240 3.41 12.04 -3.43
C GLY A 240 3.53 10.51 -3.46
N MET A 241 4.73 9.93 -3.45
CA MET A 241 4.90 8.48 -3.54
C MET A 241 4.50 7.76 -2.26
N ALA A 242 3.54 6.84 -2.36
CA ALA A 242 3.11 5.93 -1.29
C ALA A 242 3.55 4.49 -1.59
N PRO A 243 4.78 4.08 -1.20
CA PRO A 243 5.36 2.79 -1.55
C PRO A 243 4.80 1.63 -0.75
N TYR A 244 5.07 0.42 -1.22
CA TYR A 244 4.86 -0.83 -0.49
C TYR A 244 6.16 -1.31 0.15
N SER A 245 6.08 -1.57 1.45
CA SER A 245 7.20 -2.06 2.26
C SER A 245 6.96 -3.48 2.72
N VAL A 246 8.03 -4.24 2.89
CA VAL A 246 8.03 -5.62 3.39
C VAL A 246 8.86 -5.74 4.66
N ASN A 247 8.46 -6.64 5.56
CA ASN A 247 9.29 -7.07 6.67
C ASN A 247 10.53 -7.81 6.15
N GLY A 248 11.73 -7.46 6.63
CA GLY A 248 12.98 -8.02 6.12
C GLY A 248 13.13 -9.52 6.39
N ALA A 249 12.67 -10.02 7.54
CA ALA A 249 12.71 -11.45 7.84
C ALA A 249 11.78 -12.25 6.91
N PHE A 250 10.57 -11.73 6.64
CA PHE A 250 9.65 -12.34 5.66
C PHE A 250 10.27 -12.36 4.25
N ALA A 251 10.87 -11.24 3.83
CA ALA A 251 11.48 -11.16 2.49
C ALA A 251 12.62 -12.18 2.30
N ARG A 252 13.45 -12.37 3.32
CA ARG A 252 14.52 -13.38 3.28
C ARG A 252 13.99 -14.82 3.30
N ALA A 253 12.94 -15.09 4.06
CA ALA A 253 12.34 -16.43 4.15
C ALA A 253 11.52 -16.79 2.92
N HIS A 254 10.87 -15.81 2.27
CA HIS A 254 9.90 -16.03 1.19
C HIS A 254 10.16 -15.11 -0.03
N PRO A 255 11.36 -15.12 -0.64
CA PRO A 255 11.71 -14.20 -1.73
C PRO A 255 10.80 -14.35 -2.95
N GLN A 256 10.31 -15.58 -3.23
CA GLN A 256 9.36 -15.79 -4.32
C GLN A 256 8.00 -15.14 -4.04
N ALA A 257 7.53 -15.20 -2.80
CA ALA A 257 6.28 -14.53 -2.41
C ALA A 257 6.38 -13.00 -2.55
N VAL A 258 7.55 -12.41 -2.28
CA VAL A 258 7.78 -10.99 -2.52
C VAL A 258 7.76 -10.66 -4.03
N LYS A 259 8.37 -11.48 -4.88
CA LYS A 259 8.30 -11.32 -6.34
C LYS A 259 6.86 -11.42 -6.86
N ASP A 260 6.11 -12.41 -6.40
CA ASP A 260 4.71 -12.61 -6.76
C ASP A 260 3.85 -11.41 -6.34
N PHE A 261 4.07 -10.92 -5.10
CA PHE A 261 3.41 -9.74 -4.57
C PHE A 261 3.67 -8.51 -5.45
N VAL A 262 4.94 -8.18 -5.70
CA VAL A 262 5.34 -7.01 -6.49
C VAL A 262 4.79 -7.11 -7.92
N ALA A 263 4.89 -8.29 -8.55
CA ALA A 263 4.36 -8.50 -9.91
C ALA A 263 2.84 -8.32 -9.98
N ALA A 264 2.09 -8.83 -8.98
CA ALA A 264 0.64 -8.74 -8.94
C ALA A 264 0.18 -7.28 -8.74
N ILE A 265 0.77 -6.55 -7.77
CA ILE A 265 0.38 -5.15 -7.54
C ILE A 265 0.84 -4.22 -8.67
N ALA A 266 1.97 -4.50 -9.35
CA ALA A 266 2.40 -3.73 -10.52
C ALA A 266 1.42 -3.89 -11.69
N LYS A 267 0.91 -5.10 -11.94
CA LYS A 267 -0.17 -5.31 -12.90
C LYS A 267 -1.43 -4.53 -12.50
N ALA A 268 -1.79 -4.53 -11.21
CA ALA A 268 -2.95 -3.79 -10.72
C ALA A 268 -2.78 -2.29 -10.88
N GLY A 269 -1.60 -1.73 -10.56
CA GLY A 269 -1.30 -0.30 -10.76
C GLY A 269 -1.38 0.12 -12.22
N ASN A 270 -0.78 -0.65 -13.12
CA ASN A 270 -0.88 -0.42 -14.56
C ASN A 270 -2.33 -0.52 -15.06
N TRP A 271 -3.11 -1.48 -14.52
CA TRP A 271 -4.53 -1.62 -14.86
C TRP A 271 -5.34 -0.41 -14.39
N VAL A 272 -5.11 0.10 -13.17
CA VAL A 272 -5.78 1.31 -12.67
C VAL A 272 -5.50 2.51 -13.57
N ASN A 273 -4.25 2.71 -13.98
CA ASN A 273 -3.88 3.80 -14.87
C ASN A 273 -4.55 3.69 -16.26
N ALA A 274 -4.76 2.46 -16.75
CA ALA A 274 -5.42 2.20 -18.04
C ALA A 274 -6.96 2.20 -17.95
N HIS A 275 -7.54 1.91 -16.76
CA HIS A 275 -8.98 1.76 -16.54
C HIS A 275 -9.45 2.59 -15.32
N PRO A 276 -9.23 3.92 -15.32
CA PRO A 276 -9.49 4.74 -14.14
C PRO A 276 -10.95 4.72 -13.66
N ASP A 277 -11.92 4.64 -14.59
CA ASP A 277 -13.34 4.62 -14.23
C ASP A 277 -13.78 3.31 -13.60
N GLU A 278 -13.27 2.17 -14.07
CA GLU A 278 -13.52 0.86 -13.46
C GLU A 278 -12.86 0.77 -12.08
N ALA A 279 -11.65 1.28 -11.94
CA ALA A 279 -10.95 1.33 -10.66
C ALA A 279 -11.71 2.18 -9.62
N ARG A 280 -12.26 3.32 -10.04
CA ARG A 280 -13.13 4.17 -9.19
C ARG A 280 -14.39 3.42 -8.75
N LYS A 281 -15.05 2.68 -9.66
CA LYS A 281 -16.24 1.87 -9.32
C LYS A 281 -15.92 0.79 -8.29
N LEU A 282 -14.85 0.01 -8.49
CA LEU A 282 -14.43 -1.03 -7.54
C LEU A 282 -14.07 -0.44 -6.17
N THR A 283 -13.43 0.73 -6.15
CA THR A 283 -13.10 1.43 -4.90
C THR A 283 -14.35 1.95 -4.20
N ALA A 284 -15.28 2.56 -4.94
CA ALA A 284 -16.55 3.04 -4.41
C ALA A 284 -17.38 1.91 -3.80
N GLU A 285 -17.49 0.79 -4.51
CA GLU A 285 -18.17 -0.43 -4.05
C GLU A 285 -17.55 -0.95 -2.74
N ARG A 286 -16.22 -1.07 -2.70
CA ARG A 286 -15.49 -1.53 -1.51
C ARG A 286 -15.72 -0.62 -0.29
N LEU A 287 -15.72 0.69 -0.50
CA LEU A 287 -15.83 1.68 0.57
C LEU A 287 -17.27 2.04 0.93
N GLY A 288 -18.26 1.64 0.11
CA GLY A 288 -19.67 1.99 0.31
C GLY A 288 -19.96 3.49 0.09
N ILE A 289 -19.24 4.16 -0.83
CA ILE A 289 -19.42 5.59 -1.15
C ILE A 289 -19.87 5.79 -2.59
N ASP A 290 -20.44 6.96 -2.89
CA ASP A 290 -20.85 7.29 -4.27
C ASP A 290 -19.62 7.39 -5.17
N VAL A 291 -19.63 6.68 -6.30
CA VAL A 291 -18.54 6.67 -7.30
C VAL A 291 -18.20 8.07 -7.82
N LYS A 292 -19.18 9.00 -7.83
CA LYS A 292 -18.97 10.39 -8.26
C LYS A 292 -18.01 11.15 -7.32
N LEU A 293 -17.90 10.70 -6.07
CA LEU A 293 -17.02 11.28 -5.06
C LEU A 293 -15.62 10.64 -5.02
N VAL A 294 -15.43 9.52 -5.73
CA VAL A 294 -14.14 8.86 -5.84
C VAL A 294 -13.34 9.50 -6.96
N GLU A 295 -12.23 10.12 -6.61
CA GLU A 295 -11.35 10.78 -7.57
C GLU A 295 -10.49 9.76 -8.33
N ARG A 296 -9.89 10.22 -9.44
CA ARG A 296 -8.83 9.48 -10.12
C ARG A 296 -7.63 9.35 -9.18
N TYR A 297 -7.02 8.18 -9.17
CA TYR A 297 -5.77 7.92 -8.49
C TYR A 297 -4.74 7.44 -9.52
N ALA A 298 -3.50 7.88 -9.41
CA ALA A 298 -2.41 7.50 -10.30
C ALA A 298 -1.36 6.66 -9.57
N TYR A 299 -0.76 5.74 -10.30
CA TYR A 299 0.31 4.88 -9.82
C TYR A 299 1.54 5.01 -10.70
N VAL A 300 2.71 4.97 -10.08
CA VAL A 300 3.99 4.91 -10.78
C VAL A 300 3.97 3.76 -11.79
N LYS A 301 4.36 4.04 -13.02
CA LYS A 301 4.38 3.01 -14.07
C LYS A 301 5.23 1.81 -13.64
N ASP A 302 4.68 0.61 -13.82
CA ASP A 302 5.33 -0.65 -13.46
C ASP A 302 5.73 -0.75 -11.97
N LEU A 303 5.32 0.21 -11.15
CA LEU A 303 5.66 0.37 -9.75
C LEU A 303 7.17 0.27 -9.44
N VAL A 304 8.01 0.71 -10.36
CA VAL A 304 9.47 0.75 -10.16
C VAL A 304 9.83 1.94 -9.28
N VAL A 305 10.54 1.67 -8.19
CA VAL A 305 11.01 2.72 -7.27
C VAL A 305 12.15 3.49 -7.93
N THR A 306 12.09 4.83 -7.84
CA THR A 306 13.17 5.73 -8.26
C THR A 306 13.79 6.45 -7.06
N GLU A 307 15.01 6.92 -7.21
CA GLU A 307 15.75 7.58 -6.12
C GLU A 307 15.18 8.95 -5.70
N PRO A 308 14.74 9.85 -6.62
CA PRO A 308 14.40 11.22 -6.26
C PRO A 308 13.36 11.36 -5.14
N PRO A 309 12.22 10.64 -5.11
CA PRO A 309 11.27 10.72 -4.01
C PRO A 309 11.83 10.23 -2.66
N ILE A 310 12.75 9.27 -2.69
CA ILE A 310 13.40 8.75 -1.48
C ILE A 310 14.37 9.80 -0.94
N GLN A 311 15.26 10.33 -1.79
CA GLN A 311 16.23 11.34 -1.41
C GLN A 311 15.55 12.60 -0.88
N TYR A 312 14.47 13.04 -1.56
CA TYR A 312 13.67 14.20 -1.12
C TYR A 312 13.23 14.10 0.33
N TYR A 313 12.77 12.94 0.78
CA TYR A 313 12.36 12.75 2.17
C TYR A 313 13.52 12.49 3.13
N ILE A 314 14.63 11.93 2.69
CA ILE A 314 15.85 11.86 3.52
C ILE A 314 16.28 13.28 3.86
N ASP A 315 16.39 14.16 2.85
CA ASP A 315 16.81 15.56 3.03
C ASP A 315 15.87 16.31 3.98
N ILE A 316 14.56 16.19 3.79
CA ILE A 316 13.57 16.84 4.67
C ILE A 316 13.67 16.34 6.12
N LEU A 317 13.84 15.04 6.32
CA LEU A 317 13.91 14.47 7.67
C LEU A 317 15.21 14.86 8.38
N GLU A 318 16.33 14.95 7.65
CA GLU A 318 17.61 15.47 8.16
C GLU A 318 17.52 16.95 8.50
N GLU A 319 16.98 17.79 7.60
CA GLU A 319 16.77 19.22 7.83
C GLU A 319 15.86 19.48 9.02
N ALA A 320 14.80 18.69 9.18
CA ALA A 320 13.88 18.76 10.31
C ALA A 320 14.46 18.15 11.62
N GLY A 321 15.67 17.60 11.61
CA GLY A 321 16.30 16.94 12.76
C GLY A 321 15.57 15.68 13.23
N LYS A 322 14.79 15.03 12.34
CA LYS A 322 14.03 13.81 12.65
C LYS A 322 14.87 12.56 12.55
N ILE A 323 15.90 12.59 11.72
CA ILE A 323 16.94 11.55 11.64
C ILE A 323 18.32 12.21 11.67
N PRO A 324 19.36 11.55 12.20
CA PRO A 324 20.74 12.04 12.14
C PRO A 324 21.21 12.11 10.68
N LYS A 325 21.96 13.14 10.34
CA LYS A 325 22.52 13.33 9.00
C LYS A 325 23.39 12.16 8.56
N GLY A 326 23.14 11.64 7.37
CA GLY A 326 23.85 10.50 6.80
C GLY A 326 23.53 9.15 7.47
N LYS A 327 22.53 9.09 8.36
CA LYS A 327 22.14 7.85 9.05
C LYS A 327 21.47 6.85 8.12
N VAL A 328 20.72 7.34 7.12
CA VAL A 328 20.00 6.52 6.14
C VAL A 328 20.36 7.00 4.75
N THR A 329 20.71 6.08 3.88
CA THR A 329 20.95 6.34 2.46
C THR A 329 19.79 5.81 1.61
N VAL A 330 19.68 6.27 0.38
CA VAL A 330 18.65 5.79 -0.56
C VAL A 330 18.68 4.25 -0.69
N ARG A 331 19.87 3.64 -0.71
CA ARG A 331 20.06 2.18 -0.81
C ARG A 331 19.56 1.43 0.42
N ASP A 332 19.54 2.07 1.58
CA ASP A 332 19.01 1.45 2.80
C ASP A 332 17.48 1.34 2.74
N VAL A 333 16.82 2.24 2.00
CA VAL A 333 15.36 2.36 1.98
C VAL A 333 14.69 1.39 1.02
N TYR A 334 15.20 1.22 -0.23
CA TYR A 334 14.49 0.44 -1.23
C TYR A 334 15.36 -0.57 -1.99
N THR A 335 14.67 -1.50 -2.66
CA THR A 335 15.23 -2.39 -3.68
C THR A 335 14.21 -2.65 -4.79
N ASN A 336 14.68 -2.77 -6.03
CA ASN A 336 13.87 -3.20 -7.16
C ASN A 336 14.15 -4.66 -7.57
N GLU A 337 14.92 -5.42 -6.80
CA GLU A 337 15.31 -6.81 -7.14
C GLU A 337 14.14 -7.78 -7.30
N TYR A 338 13.01 -7.46 -6.66
CA TYR A 338 11.77 -8.24 -6.76
C TYR A 338 10.84 -7.78 -7.88
N ASN A 339 11.12 -6.63 -8.52
CA ASN A 339 10.25 -6.06 -9.54
C ASN A 339 10.63 -6.57 -10.94
N PRO A 340 9.76 -7.38 -11.61
CA PRO A 340 10.09 -7.98 -12.90
C PRO A 340 10.16 -6.96 -14.06
N PHE A 341 9.79 -5.72 -13.82
CA PHE A 341 9.79 -4.65 -14.81
C PHE A 341 10.98 -3.70 -14.68
N ALA A 342 11.76 -3.77 -13.60
CA ALA A 342 12.86 -2.84 -13.31
C ALA A 342 13.98 -2.87 -14.38
N GLU A 343 14.35 -4.05 -14.85
CA GLU A 343 15.38 -4.19 -15.90
C GLU A 343 14.97 -3.57 -17.25
N LYS A 344 13.68 -3.64 -17.59
CA LYS A 344 13.15 -3.07 -18.84
C LYS A 344 13.22 -1.54 -18.82
N GLN A 345 13.01 -0.91 -17.67
CA GLN A 345 13.13 0.56 -17.55
C GLN A 345 14.59 1.01 -17.64
N SER A 346 15.53 0.29 -17.04
CA SER A 346 16.98 0.59 -17.14
C SER A 346 17.45 0.58 -18.59
N GLN A 347 17.00 -0.39 -19.40
CA GLN A 347 17.33 -0.51 -20.80
C GLN A 347 16.67 0.57 -21.67
N ALA A 348 15.44 0.98 -21.35
CA ALA A 348 14.74 2.05 -22.07
C ALA A 348 15.38 3.42 -21.81
N SER A 349 15.86 3.66 -20.57
CA SER A 349 16.55 4.90 -20.21
C SER A 349 17.98 4.99 -20.74
N ALA A 350 18.59 3.85 -21.04
CA ALA A 350 19.96 3.77 -21.60
C ALA A 350 20.01 3.93 -23.12
N LYS A 351 18.86 3.96 -23.83
CA LYS A 351 18.83 4.13 -25.27
C LYS A 351 19.06 5.61 -25.62
N PRO A 352 20.17 6.00 -26.28
CA PRO A 352 20.39 7.40 -26.66
C PRO A 352 19.24 7.88 -27.54
N LEU A 353 18.76 9.09 -27.29
CA LEU A 353 17.91 9.81 -28.22
C LEU A 353 18.68 9.88 -29.54
N SER A 354 18.22 9.13 -30.55
CA SER A 354 18.77 9.24 -31.91
C SER A 354 18.62 10.71 -32.36
N ALA A 355 19.74 11.37 -32.50
CA ALA A 355 19.80 12.72 -33.04
C ALA A 355 19.02 12.75 -34.37
N GLY A 356 17.89 13.44 -34.37
CA GLY A 356 17.16 13.74 -35.60
C GLY A 356 18.07 14.50 -36.53
N GLN A 357 18.31 13.95 -37.69
CA GLN A 357 18.99 14.66 -38.77
C GLN A 357 18.14 15.87 -39.16
N PRO A 358 18.74 17.07 -39.28
CA PRO A 358 18.04 18.20 -39.88
C PRO A 358 17.99 17.98 -41.42
N SER A 359 16.79 18.00 -41.94
CA SER A 359 16.51 18.16 -43.36
C SER A 359 16.38 19.63 -43.74
#